data_8e94a7b9c052b8d03d3b01bc0e4d3b65
#
_entry.id   8e94a7b9c052b8d03d3b01bc0e4d3b65
#
_cell.length_a   1.000
_cell.length_b   1.000
_cell.length_c   1.000
_cell.angle_alpha   90.00
_cell.angle_beta   90.00
_cell.angle_gamma   90.00
#
_symmetry.space_group_name_H-M   'P 1'
#
loop_
_entity.id
_entity.type
_entity.pdbx_description
1 polymer ?
#
loop_
_entity_poly.entity_id
_entity_poly.type
_entity_poly.pdbx_seq_one_letter_code
_entity_poly.pdbx_strand_id
1 'polypeptide(L)'
;SLLFVVLAAGCVALYAFGRIRRGALVALLSVVVVADLLPVDRRFLSDENFVPARRQQIVPTAADKEILADKGEPGYRVFNLTVSPFNDATTSYFHRSVGGYHGAKLSRYQDLIDRYLSNGDEQVLDMLNTRYLIVPGDDGTPQAVRRTTAFGAAWFVDSLLEASTPREEIELLGQVNLRTTAVVAESAREAMQGFRPAKEDSLATARITLTEYRPNRLVYEYSAPREAMALFSEIYYDKGWRAFVDGQEAPYFRADYLLRAMLLPEGDHTVEWRFRAPGWGAAETVTGICSALILLGAVAALLLSLRRRKVAGTDTEQPDGPKSQKGQKGE
;
A
#
# COMPACT_ATOMS: atom_id res chain seq x y z
N SER A 1 28.76 -15.23 -14.39
CA SER A 1 28.89 -13.87 -13.88
C SER A 1 30.33 -13.33 -13.86
N LEU A 2 31.32 -13.87 -13.11
CA LEU A 2 32.71 -13.33 -13.14
C LEU A 2 33.31 -13.34 -14.54
N LEU A 3 33.12 -14.41 -15.29
CA LEU A 3 33.52 -14.54 -16.69
C LEU A 3 32.99 -13.38 -17.55
N PHE A 4 31.73 -13.05 -17.45
CA PHE A 4 31.11 -11.99 -18.25
C PHE A 4 31.62 -10.58 -17.85
N VAL A 5 31.94 -10.38 -16.57
CA VAL A 5 32.58 -9.14 -16.09
C VAL A 5 33.98 -9.00 -16.72
N VAL A 6 34.76 -10.08 -16.74
CA VAL A 6 36.10 -10.09 -17.37
C VAL A 6 35.98 -9.85 -18.87
N LEU A 7 35.03 -10.49 -19.56
CA LEU A 7 34.82 -10.26 -21.00
C LEU A 7 34.41 -8.81 -21.29
N ALA A 8 33.51 -8.23 -20.49
CA ALA A 8 33.09 -6.84 -20.64
C ALA A 8 34.27 -5.88 -20.41
N ALA A 9 35.07 -6.10 -19.35
CA ALA A 9 36.27 -5.33 -19.08
C ALA A 9 37.30 -5.45 -20.22
N GLY A 10 37.46 -6.64 -20.81
CA GLY A 10 38.30 -6.86 -21.99
C GLY A 10 37.84 -6.06 -23.20
N CYS A 11 36.52 -6.02 -23.48
CA CYS A 11 35.96 -5.21 -24.56
C CYS A 11 36.25 -3.71 -24.37
N VAL A 12 36.07 -3.22 -23.13
CA VAL A 12 36.36 -1.82 -22.80
C VAL A 12 37.85 -1.53 -22.94
N ALA A 13 38.73 -2.42 -22.50
CA ALA A 13 40.19 -2.27 -22.65
C ALA A 13 40.62 -2.23 -24.13
N LEU A 14 40.11 -3.12 -24.97
CA LEU A 14 40.37 -3.12 -26.42
C LEU A 14 39.94 -1.81 -27.08
N TYR A 15 38.86 -1.21 -26.63
CA TYR A 15 38.42 0.11 -27.09
C TYR A 15 39.38 1.22 -26.61
N ALA A 16 39.75 1.20 -25.32
CA ALA A 16 40.67 2.19 -24.73
C ALA A 16 42.03 2.16 -25.38
N PHE A 17 42.54 0.98 -25.79
CA PHE A 17 43.77 0.82 -26.54
C PHE A 17 43.63 1.08 -28.06
N GLY A 18 42.48 1.57 -28.52
CA GLY A 18 42.25 1.92 -29.93
C GLY A 18 42.16 0.72 -30.89
N ARG A 19 42.03 -0.51 -30.36
CA ARG A 19 41.96 -1.74 -31.16
C ARG A 19 40.62 -1.99 -31.82
N ILE A 20 39.51 -1.44 -31.27
CA ILE A 20 38.18 -1.58 -31.81
C ILE A 20 37.48 -0.22 -31.89
N ARG A 21 36.54 -0.10 -32.85
CA ARG A 21 35.74 1.11 -33.05
C ARG A 21 34.54 1.11 -32.06
N ARG A 22 33.99 2.31 -31.80
CA ARG A 22 32.83 2.48 -30.88
C ARG A 22 31.63 1.56 -31.19
N GLY A 23 31.30 1.38 -32.48
CA GLY A 23 30.23 0.46 -32.89
C GLY A 23 30.49 -0.99 -32.54
N ALA A 24 31.76 -1.46 -32.70
CA ALA A 24 32.17 -2.81 -32.33
C ALA A 24 32.12 -3.01 -30.80
N LEU A 25 32.53 -2.02 -30.00
CA LEU A 25 32.42 -2.05 -28.55
C LEU A 25 30.96 -2.25 -28.12
N VAL A 26 30.03 -1.43 -28.65
CA VAL A 26 28.60 -1.54 -28.32
C VAL A 26 28.06 -2.92 -28.68
N ALA A 27 28.35 -3.41 -29.89
CA ALA A 27 27.90 -4.72 -30.34
C ALA A 27 28.44 -5.86 -29.43
N LEU A 28 29.74 -5.84 -29.09
CA LEU A 28 30.33 -6.87 -28.23
C LEU A 28 29.76 -6.83 -26.80
N LEU A 29 29.61 -5.63 -26.21
CA LEU A 29 28.99 -5.50 -24.89
C LEU A 29 27.52 -5.98 -24.89
N SER A 30 26.78 -5.66 -25.94
CA SER A 30 25.39 -6.17 -26.08
C SER A 30 25.35 -7.69 -26.13
N VAL A 31 26.25 -8.33 -26.88
CA VAL A 31 26.35 -9.80 -26.94
C VAL A 31 26.70 -10.38 -25.57
N VAL A 32 27.68 -9.79 -24.87
CA VAL A 32 28.08 -10.24 -23.53
C VAL A 32 26.92 -10.16 -22.55
N VAL A 33 26.18 -9.03 -22.53
CA VAL A 33 25.01 -8.82 -21.65
C VAL A 33 23.90 -9.83 -21.97
N VAL A 34 23.57 -10.00 -23.25
CA VAL A 34 22.52 -10.98 -23.65
C VAL A 34 22.93 -12.40 -23.29
N ALA A 35 24.20 -12.78 -23.51
CA ALA A 35 24.70 -14.10 -23.17
C ALA A 35 24.72 -14.39 -21.66
N ASP A 36 24.87 -13.36 -20.82
CA ASP A 36 24.80 -13.50 -19.35
C ASP A 36 23.35 -13.58 -18.87
N LEU A 37 22.49 -12.70 -19.35
CA LEU A 37 21.12 -12.56 -18.83
C LEU A 37 20.13 -13.59 -19.41
N LEU A 38 20.21 -13.88 -20.71
CA LEU A 38 19.23 -14.74 -21.37
C LEU A 38 19.09 -16.16 -20.75
N PRO A 39 20.17 -16.85 -20.33
CA PRO A 39 20.05 -18.15 -19.66
C PRO A 39 19.41 -18.04 -18.27
N VAL A 40 19.57 -16.90 -17.59
CA VAL A 40 18.94 -16.64 -16.29
C VAL A 40 17.44 -16.37 -16.50
N ASP A 41 17.12 -15.49 -17.44
CA ASP A 41 15.72 -15.11 -17.74
C ASP A 41 14.89 -16.33 -18.17
N ARG A 42 15.46 -17.25 -19.00
CA ARG A 42 14.80 -18.47 -19.42
C ARG A 42 14.45 -19.43 -18.29
N ARG A 43 15.09 -19.33 -17.12
CA ARG A 43 14.73 -20.14 -15.94
C ARG A 43 13.45 -19.63 -15.27
N PHE A 44 13.15 -18.35 -15.42
CA PHE A 44 12.01 -17.67 -14.78
C PHE A 44 10.88 -17.37 -15.76
N LEU A 45 11.20 -17.25 -17.06
CA LEU A 45 10.25 -16.95 -18.12
C LEU A 45 10.24 -18.10 -19.15
N SER A 46 9.50 -19.15 -18.84
CA SER A 46 9.19 -20.24 -19.77
C SER A 46 7.82 -20.01 -20.43
N ASP A 47 7.54 -20.71 -21.53
CA ASP A 47 6.24 -20.62 -22.22
C ASP A 47 5.06 -20.94 -21.30
N GLU A 48 5.28 -21.76 -20.27
CA GLU A 48 4.27 -22.12 -19.26
C GLU A 48 3.87 -20.94 -18.38
N ASN A 49 4.74 -19.92 -18.25
CA ASN A 49 4.46 -18.70 -17.48
C ASN A 49 3.57 -17.72 -18.25
N PHE A 50 3.42 -17.92 -19.56
CA PHE A 50 2.56 -17.07 -20.39
C PHE A 50 1.18 -17.68 -20.54
N VAL A 51 0.23 -17.14 -19.79
CA VAL A 51 -1.19 -17.54 -19.86
C VAL A 51 -2.02 -16.49 -20.57
N PRO A 52 -3.07 -16.87 -21.32
CA PRO A 52 -3.97 -15.90 -21.94
C PRO A 52 -4.52 -14.91 -20.89
N ALA A 53 -4.55 -13.61 -21.20
CA ALA A 53 -5.00 -12.56 -20.30
C ALA A 53 -6.40 -12.81 -19.69
N ARG A 54 -7.29 -13.50 -20.41
CA ARG A 54 -8.63 -13.88 -19.91
C ARG A 54 -8.59 -14.87 -18.74
N ARG A 55 -7.50 -15.65 -18.56
CA ARG A 55 -7.34 -16.59 -17.43
C ARG A 55 -6.79 -15.91 -16.16
N GLN A 56 -6.30 -14.67 -16.27
CA GLN A 56 -5.78 -13.92 -15.13
C GLN A 56 -6.84 -13.03 -14.47
N GLN A 57 -8.08 -13.02 -14.95
CA GLN A 57 -9.13 -12.25 -14.31
C GLN A 57 -9.55 -12.92 -13.01
N ILE A 58 -9.32 -12.24 -11.90
CA ILE A 58 -9.89 -12.63 -10.60
C ILE A 58 -11.38 -12.32 -10.68
N VAL A 59 -12.18 -13.38 -10.61
CA VAL A 59 -13.65 -13.30 -10.71
C VAL A 59 -14.25 -13.53 -9.33
N PRO A 60 -15.22 -12.70 -8.88
CA PRO A 60 -15.85 -12.87 -7.59
C PRO A 60 -16.62 -14.20 -7.52
N THR A 61 -16.41 -14.95 -6.45
CA THR A 61 -17.15 -16.17 -6.13
C THR A 61 -18.61 -15.88 -5.79
N ALA A 62 -19.43 -16.90 -5.56
CA ALA A 62 -20.79 -16.74 -5.07
C ALA A 62 -20.82 -16.06 -3.69
N ALA A 63 -19.90 -16.45 -2.79
CA ALA A 63 -19.72 -15.83 -1.47
C ALA A 63 -19.33 -14.35 -1.58
N ASP A 64 -18.40 -13.99 -2.47
CA ASP A 64 -18.04 -12.59 -2.68
C ASP A 64 -19.23 -11.75 -3.14
N LYS A 65 -20.05 -12.27 -4.07
CA LYS A 65 -21.22 -11.57 -4.58
C LYS A 65 -22.28 -11.36 -3.50
N GLU A 66 -22.48 -12.36 -2.64
CA GLU A 66 -23.40 -12.28 -1.50
C GLU A 66 -22.94 -11.18 -0.53
N ILE A 67 -21.67 -11.16 -0.15
CA ILE A 67 -21.09 -10.16 0.75
C ILE A 67 -21.18 -8.75 0.14
N LEU A 68 -20.87 -8.60 -1.16
CA LEU A 68 -20.94 -7.32 -1.87
C LEU A 68 -22.37 -6.79 -2.02
N ALA A 69 -23.38 -7.65 -1.91
CA ALA A 69 -24.79 -7.24 -1.89
C ALA A 69 -25.25 -6.64 -0.55
N ASP A 70 -24.49 -6.85 0.54
CA ASP A 70 -24.77 -6.24 1.85
C ASP A 70 -24.50 -4.72 1.80
N LYS A 71 -25.57 -3.94 1.92
CA LYS A 71 -25.54 -2.47 1.97
C LYS A 71 -25.55 -1.91 3.39
N GLY A 72 -25.22 -2.74 4.38
CA GLY A 72 -25.12 -2.30 5.78
C GLY A 72 -24.01 -1.29 6.03
N GLU A 73 -23.73 -1.01 7.30
CA GLU A 73 -22.66 -0.09 7.71
C GLU A 73 -21.34 -0.41 7.01
N PRO A 74 -20.69 0.59 6.37
CA PRO A 74 -19.40 0.39 5.71
C PRO A 74 -18.29 0.07 6.71
N GLY A 75 -17.12 -0.32 6.21
CA GLY A 75 -15.95 -0.47 7.07
C GLY A 75 -15.76 -1.84 7.70
N TYR A 76 -16.63 -2.81 7.45
CA TYR A 76 -16.44 -4.19 7.90
C TYR A 76 -15.29 -4.89 7.15
N ARG A 77 -14.75 -5.93 7.77
CA ARG A 77 -13.72 -6.80 7.17
C ARG A 77 -14.27 -8.21 6.92
N VAL A 78 -13.59 -8.89 6.02
CA VAL A 78 -13.84 -10.27 5.63
C VAL A 78 -12.61 -11.12 5.95
N PHE A 79 -12.81 -12.28 6.56
CA PHE A 79 -11.77 -13.24 6.81
C PHE A 79 -12.01 -14.49 5.96
N ASN A 80 -11.17 -14.71 4.97
CA ASN A 80 -11.32 -15.81 4.01
C ASN A 80 -10.47 -17.01 4.42
N LEU A 81 -11.13 -18.11 4.77
CA LEU A 81 -10.51 -19.36 5.19
C LEU A 81 -10.39 -20.39 4.05
N THR A 82 -10.86 -20.05 2.83
CA THR A 82 -10.72 -20.92 1.65
C THR A 82 -9.39 -20.73 0.92
N VAL A 83 -8.62 -19.70 1.31
CA VAL A 83 -7.25 -19.41 0.84
C VAL A 83 -6.33 -19.28 2.05
N SER A 84 -5.02 -19.13 1.81
CA SER A 84 -4.09 -18.80 2.91
C SER A 84 -4.30 -17.34 3.36
N PRO A 85 -4.96 -17.05 4.50
CA PRO A 85 -5.45 -15.71 4.80
C PRO A 85 -4.36 -14.63 4.82
N PHE A 86 -3.12 -14.99 5.20
CA PHE A 86 -2.02 -14.05 5.40
C PHE A 86 -0.94 -14.11 4.31
N ASN A 87 -1.09 -15.03 3.33
CA ASN A 87 -0.17 -15.22 2.20
C ASN A 87 -0.85 -15.08 0.84
N ASP A 88 -2.14 -14.77 0.81
CA ASP A 88 -2.92 -14.58 -0.40
C ASP A 88 -3.56 -13.19 -0.41
N ALA A 89 -3.62 -12.54 -1.56
CA ALA A 89 -4.18 -11.20 -1.71
C ALA A 89 -5.51 -11.17 -2.48
N THR A 90 -6.04 -12.33 -2.94
CA THR A 90 -7.23 -12.39 -3.78
C THR A 90 -8.47 -11.84 -3.10
N THR A 91 -8.64 -12.09 -1.80
CA THR A 91 -9.75 -11.53 -1.01
C THR A 91 -9.78 -9.99 -1.05
N SER A 92 -8.62 -9.35 -1.11
CA SER A 92 -8.49 -7.89 -1.13
C SER A 92 -8.94 -7.24 -2.45
N TYR A 93 -9.20 -8.02 -3.50
CA TYR A 93 -9.79 -7.50 -4.73
C TYR A 93 -11.26 -7.09 -4.55
N PHE A 94 -11.97 -7.76 -3.67
CA PHE A 94 -13.41 -7.56 -3.50
C PHE A 94 -13.77 -7.00 -2.14
N HIS A 95 -12.95 -7.28 -1.11
CA HIS A 95 -13.27 -6.99 0.27
C HIS A 95 -12.10 -6.37 1.02
N ARG A 96 -12.41 -5.71 2.13
CA ARG A 96 -11.43 -5.34 3.14
C ARG A 96 -11.07 -6.60 3.91
N SER A 97 -9.91 -7.16 3.59
CA SER A 97 -9.45 -8.40 4.20
C SER A 97 -8.86 -8.17 5.59
N VAL A 98 -9.14 -9.09 6.53
CA VAL A 98 -8.37 -9.20 7.78
C VAL A 98 -6.94 -9.65 7.51
N GLY A 99 -6.74 -10.44 6.46
CA GLY A 99 -5.45 -10.93 6.02
C GLY A 99 -4.83 -10.10 4.89
N GLY A 100 -4.23 -10.81 3.96
CA GLY A 100 -3.55 -10.26 2.78
C GLY A 100 -2.04 -10.39 2.85
N TYR A 101 -1.40 -10.27 1.69
CA TYR A 101 0.04 -10.34 1.54
C TYR A 101 0.59 -9.04 0.97
N HIS A 102 1.47 -8.37 1.73
CA HIS A 102 2.25 -7.22 1.22
C HIS A 102 3.51 -7.01 2.07
N GLY A 103 4.54 -6.41 1.47
CA GLY A 103 5.85 -6.22 2.10
C GLY A 103 5.93 -5.10 3.17
N ALA A 104 4.89 -4.28 3.31
CA ALA A 104 4.85 -3.15 4.25
C ALA A 104 3.87 -3.38 5.42
N LYS A 105 3.71 -4.62 5.87
CA LYS A 105 2.87 -4.96 7.02
C LYS A 105 3.45 -4.37 8.31
N LEU A 106 2.60 -3.76 9.13
CA LEU A 106 3.00 -3.25 10.44
C LEU A 106 3.39 -4.41 11.37
N SER A 107 4.49 -4.29 12.11
CA SER A 107 4.97 -5.33 13.03
C SER A 107 3.91 -5.73 14.06
N ARG A 108 3.22 -4.74 14.67
CA ARG A 108 2.13 -5.00 15.62
C ARG A 108 0.97 -5.79 15.02
N TYR A 109 0.70 -5.61 13.72
CA TYR A 109 -0.31 -6.42 13.04
C TYR A 109 0.18 -7.86 12.84
N GLN A 110 1.47 -8.05 12.57
CA GLN A 110 2.07 -9.39 12.50
C GLN A 110 2.02 -10.09 13.87
N ASP A 111 2.35 -9.38 14.95
CA ASP A 111 2.25 -9.93 16.30
C ASP A 111 0.82 -10.39 16.64
N LEU A 112 -0.20 -9.62 16.18
CA LEU A 112 -1.61 -9.99 16.34
C LEU A 112 -1.98 -11.23 15.52
N ILE A 113 -1.45 -11.35 14.29
CA ILE A 113 -1.62 -12.54 13.46
C ILE A 113 -1.05 -13.76 14.17
N ASP A 114 0.20 -13.68 14.62
CA ASP A 114 0.93 -14.81 15.20
C ASP A 114 0.29 -15.29 16.50
N ARG A 115 -0.23 -14.36 17.31
CA ARG A 115 -0.76 -14.71 18.63
C ARG A 115 -2.23 -15.09 18.63
N TYR A 116 -3.05 -14.42 17.81
CA TYR A 116 -4.52 -14.52 17.88
C TYR A 116 -5.17 -14.94 16.57
N LEU A 117 -4.91 -14.21 15.47
CA LEU A 117 -5.66 -14.41 14.24
C LEU A 117 -5.37 -15.76 13.55
N SER A 118 -4.13 -16.27 13.67
CA SER A 118 -3.78 -17.61 13.16
C SER A 118 -4.49 -18.74 13.89
N ASN A 119 -4.95 -18.49 15.12
CA ASN A 119 -5.73 -19.42 15.93
C ASN A 119 -7.25 -19.17 15.83
N GLY A 120 -7.67 -18.16 15.04
CA GLY A 120 -9.09 -17.84 14.85
C GLY A 120 -9.73 -17.23 16.10
N ASP A 121 -8.99 -16.44 16.90
CA ASP A 121 -9.52 -15.81 18.10
C ASP A 121 -10.74 -14.92 17.77
N GLU A 122 -11.87 -15.30 18.31
CA GLU A 122 -13.18 -14.69 18.02
C GLU A 122 -13.24 -13.23 18.44
N GLN A 123 -12.72 -12.91 19.62
CA GLN A 123 -12.79 -11.57 20.18
C GLN A 123 -11.91 -10.58 19.44
N VAL A 124 -10.74 -11.04 18.99
CA VAL A 124 -9.84 -10.25 18.14
C VAL A 124 -10.43 -10.05 16.73
N LEU A 125 -11.11 -11.04 16.19
CA LEU A 125 -11.88 -10.88 14.95
C LEU A 125 -13.02 -9.86 15.12
N ASP A 126 -13.70 -9.86 16.26
CA ASP A 126 -14.80 -8.94 16.55
C ASP A 126 -14.32 -7.48 16.69
N MET A 127 -13.19 -7.25 17.38
CA MET A 127 -12.60 -5.91 17.49
C MET A 127 -12.09 -5.38 16.15
N LEU A 128 -11.70 -6.25 15.22
CA LEU A 128 -11.34 -5.90 13.85
C LEU A 128 -12.56 -5.70 12.94
N ASN A 129 -13.78 -5.70 13.48
CA ASN A 129 -15.04 -5.59 12.74
C ASN A 129 -15.14 -6.64 11.61
N THR A 130 -14.76 -7.88 11.91
CA THR A 130 -14.87 -9.00 10.96
C THR A 130 -16.31 -9.46 10.89
N ARG A 131 -17.05 -8.95 9.91
CA ARG A 131 -18.49 -9.24 9.75
C ARG A 131 -18.76 -10.52 8.99
N TYR A 132 -17.85 -10.93 8.12
CA TYR A 132 -18.00 -12.11 7.30
C TYR A 132 -16.78 -13.01 7.37
N LEU A 133 -17.05 -14.33 7.42
CA LEU A 133 -16.09 -15.36 7.08
C LEU A 133 -16.43 -15.91 5.70
N ILE A 134 -15.45 -16.27 4.91
CA ILE A 134 -15.62 -17.13 3.73
C ILE A 134 -15.03 -18.48 4.09
N VAL A 135 -15.86 -19.50 4.13
CA VAL A 135 -15.50 -20.87 4.53
C VAL A 135 -15.74 -21.86 3.40
N PRO A 136 -15.04 -23.01 3.36
CA PRO A 136 -15.37 -24.06 2.42
C PRO A 136 -16.72 -24.68 2.81
N GLY A 137 -17.64 -24.78 1.85
CA GLY A 137 -18.87 -25.54 1.99
C GLY A 137 -18.64 -27.04 1.88
N ASP A 138 -19.68 -27.84 2.03
CA ASP A 138 -19.63 -29.31 1.98
C ASP A 138 -19.13 -29.83 0.61
N ASP A 139 -19.39 -29.08 -0.44
CA ASP A 139 -18.94 -29.35 -1.82
C ASP A 139 -17.60 -28.70 -2.16
N GLY A 140 -16.95 -28.07 -1.17
CA GLY A 140 -15.69 -27.33 -1.33
C GLY A 140 -15.84 -25.95 -1.97
N THR A 141 -17.07 -25.50 -2.30
CA THR A 141 -17.28 -24.13 -2.81
C THR A 141 -17.22 -23.10 -1.69
N PRO A 142 -16.67 -21.87 -1.94
CA PRO A 142 -16.66 -20.81 -0.96
C PRO A 142 -18.08 -20.37 -0.58
N GLN A 143 -18.39 -20.34 0.72
CA GLN A 143 -19.64 -19.88 1.29
C GLN A 143 -19.43 -18.71 2.26
N ALA A 144 -20.31 -17.72 2.23
CA ALA A 144 -20.29 -16.58 3.13
C ALA A 144 -21.03 -16.92 4.45
N VAL A 145 -20.37 -16.68 5.57
CA VAL A 145 -20.96 -16.82 6.91
C VAL A 145 -20.92 -15.45 7.58
N ARG A 146 -22.10 -14.91 7.90
CA ARG A 146 -22.21 -13.63 8.60
C ARG A 146 -22.01 -13.83 10.10
N ARG A 147 -21.13 -13.00 10.69
CA ARG A 147 -20.92 -12.88 12.14
C ARG A 147 -21.78 -11.76 12.70
N THR A 148 -22.40 -12.02 13.82
CA THR A 148 -23.26 -11.04 14.53
C THR A 148 -22.56 -10.44 15.75
N THR A 149 -21.38 -10.97 16.11
CA THR A 149 -20.61 -10.59 17.30
C THR A 149 -19.65 -9.42 17.04
N ALA A 150 -19.33 -9.11 15.77
CA ALA A 150 -18.45 -8.01 15.40
C ALA A 150 -18.84 -6.70 16.10
N PHE A 151 -17.85 -6.00 16.67
CA PHE A 151 -18.09 -4.81 17.51
C PHE A 151 -18.56 -3.58 16.71
N GLY A 152 -18.48 -3.63 15.37
CA GLY A 152 -18.77 -2.50 14.50
C GLY A 152 -17.51 -1.71 14.10
N ALA A 153 -17.71 -0.64 13.34
CA ALA A 153 -16.62 0.22 12.91
C ALA A 153 -16.02 1.04 14.06
N ALA A 154 -16.81 1.27 15.12
CA ALA A 154 -16.37 1.87 16.38
C ALA A 154 -17.33 1.46 17.51
N TRP A 155 -16.86 1.53 18.76
CA TRP A 155 -17.66 1.24 19.95
C TRP A 155 -17.14 2.00 21.17
N PHE A 156 -17.99 2.18 22.17
CA PHE A 156 -17.61 2.73 23.47
C PHE A 156 -17.21 1.64 24.46
N VAL A 157 -16.31 1.96 25.37
CA VAL A 157 -15.87 1.08 26.45
C VAL A 157 -16.09 1.70 27.83
N ASP A 158 -16.38 0.84 28.81
CA ASP A 158 -16.70 1.23 30.19
C ASP A 158 -15.47 1.38 31.06
N SER A 159 -14.41 0.64 30.74
CA SER A 159 -13.20 0.53 31.55
C SER A 159 -11.93 0.44 30.70
N LEU A 160 -10.81 0.61 31.35
CA LEU A 160 -9.49 0.42 30.75
C LEU A 160 -8.54 -0.33 31.68
N LEU A 161 -7.57 -1.03 31.07
CA LEU A 161 -6.39 -1.54 31.74
C LEU A 161 -5.14 -0.91 31.14
N GLU A 162 -4.24 -0.43 32.00
CA GLU A 162 -2.95 0.08 31.56
C GLU A 162 -1.94 -1.07 31.47
N ALA A 163 -1.18 -1.10 30.39
CA ALA A 163 -0.06 -1.99 30.17
C ALA A 163 1.26 -1.22 30.20
N SER A 164 2.23 -1.71 30.96
CA SER A 164 3.53 -1.08 31.10
C SER A 164 4.47 -1.40 29.95
N THR A 165 4.23 -2.51 29.24
CA THR A 165 5.06 -2.96 28.11
C THR A 165 4.20 -3.39 26.91
N PRO A 166 4.74 -3.34 25.68
CA PRO A 166 4.03 -3.86 24.52
C PRO A 166 3.69 -5.35 24.60
N ARG A 167 4.50 -6.13 25.33
CA ARG A 167 4.23 -7.55 25.54
C ARG A 167 3.02 -7.75 26.46
N GLU A 168 2.96 -7.00 27.54
CA GLU A 168 1.82 -7.01 28.45
C GLU A 168 0.54 -6.52 27.73
N GLU A 169 0.66 -5.44 26.93
CA GLU A 169 -0.44 -4.90 26.13
C GLU A 169 -1.08 -5.97 25.24
N ILE A 170 -0.29 -6.74 24.48
CA ILE A 170 -0.83 -7.80 23.63
C ILE A 170 -1.34 -9.01 24.44
N GLU A 171 -0.70 -9.34 25.57
CA GLU A 171 -1.13 -10.46 26.43
C GLU A 171 -2.48 -10.20 27.10
N LEU A 172 -2.74 -8.97 27.49
CA LEU A 172 -4.00 -8.55 28.10
C LEU A 172 -5.20 -8.64 27.14
N LEU A 173 -5.01 -8.56 25.81
CA LEU A 173 -6.11 -8.73 24.86
C LEU A 173 -6.85 -10.06 25.00
N GLY A 174 -6.13 -11.13 25.36
CA GLY A 174 -6.73 -12.45 25.60
C GLY A 174 -7.29 -12.65 27.01
N GLN A 175 -7.19 -11.65 27.92
CA GLN A 175 -7.56 -11.77 29.31
C GLN A 175 -8.76 -10.90 29.71
N VAL A 176 -9.12 -9.92 28.86
CA VAL A 176 -10.20 -8.96 29.12
C VAL A 176 -11.33 -9.13 28.12
N ASN A 177 -12.48 -8.59 28.43
CA ASN A 177 -13.56 -8.44 27.46
C ASN A 177 -13.33 -7.15 26.67
N LEU A 178 -12.82 -7.26 25.43
CA LEU A 178 -12.52 -6.12 24.56
C LEU A 178 -13.76 -5.32 24.12
N ARG A 179 -14.95 -5.87 24.34
CA ARG A 179 -16.20 -5.12 24.07
C ARG A 179 -16.43 -4.02 25.11
N THR A 180 -15.96 -4.21 26.35
CA THR A 180 -16.21 -3.30 27.47
C THR A 180 -14.96 -2.69 28.06
N THR A 181 -13.79 -3.27 27.82
CA THR A 181 -12.51 -2.87 28.42
C THR A 181 -11.46 -2.64 27.35
N ALA A 182 -10.91 -1.44 27.30
CA ALA A 182 -9.75 -1.14 26.45
C ALA A 182 -8.44 -1.48 27.15
N VAL A 183 -7.47 -1.98 26.42
CA VAL A 183 -6.08 -2.11 26.85
C VAL A 183 -5.26 -0.96 26.27
N VAL A 184 -4.61 -0.18 27.13
CA VAL A 184 -3.87 1.02 26.73
C VAL A 184 -2.45 0.99 27.26
N ALA A 185 -1.50 1.46 26.46
CA ALA A 185 -0.13 1.60 26.93
C ALA A 185 0.00 2.78 27.92
N GLU A 186 0.85 2.63 28.92
CA GLU A 186 1.16 3.71 29.88
C GLU A 186 1.55 5.03 29.18
N SER A 187 2.18 4.96 28.01
CA SER A 187 2.53 6.14 27.20
C SER A 187 1.32 6.94 26.70
N ALA A 188 0.11 6.39 26.73
CA ALA A 188 -1.12 7.08 26.36
C ALA A 188 -1.78 7.82 27.54
N ARG A 189 -1.24 7.73 28.75
CA ARG A 189 -1.81 8.29 29.98
C ARG A 189 -2.12 9.79 29.88
N GLU A 190 -1.26 10.55 29.22
CA GLU A 190 -1.49 12.00 29.03
C GLU A 190 -2.73 12.27 28.17
N ALA A 191 -2.90 11.51 27.10
CA ALA A 191 -4.07 11.63 26.21
C ALA A 191 -5.37 11.11 26.83
N MET A 192 -5.28 10.37 27.92
CA MET A 192 -6.42 9.84 28.68
C MET A 192 -6.75 10.67 29.94
N GLN A 193 -6.09 11.83 30.13
CA GLN A 193 -6.38 12.68 31.27
C GLN A 193 -7.86 13.10 31.25
N GLY A 194 -8.57 12.77 32.33
CA GLY A 194 -10.01 13.02 32.42
C GLY A 194 -10.86 11.77 32.26
N PHE A 195 -10.35 10.67 31.67
CA PHE A 195 -11.12 9.44 31.60
C PHE A 195 -11.56 8.96 33.00
N ARG A 196 -12.83 8.65 33.09
CA ARG A 196 -13.43 8.06 34.28
C ARG A 196 -14.15 6.79 33.88
N PRO A 197 -13.82 5.64 34.51
CA PRO A 197 -14.55 4.40 34.26
C PRO A 197 -16.06 4.62 34.36
N ALA A 198 -16.79 4.04 33.44
CA ALA A 198 -18.22 4.09 33.45
C ALA A 198 -18.76 3.17 34.57
N LYS A 199 -19.87 3.56 35.18
CA LYS A 199 -20.66 2.62 35.99
C LYS A 199 -21.39 1.69 35.04
N GLU A 200 -21.68 0.49 35.49
CA GLU A 200 -22.50 -0.48 34.77
C GLU A 200 -23.76 0.21 34.20
N ASP A 201 -24.06 -0.06 32.95
CA ASP A 201 -25.18 0.52 32.16
C ASP A 201 -25.13 2.04 31.87
N SER A 202 -24.13 2.78 32.30
CA SER A 202 -24.08 4.24 32.04
C SER A 202 -23.83 4.59 30.58
N LEU A 203 -23.38 3.65 29.75
CA LEU A 203 -23.20 3.77 28.30
C LEU A 203 -24.19 2.93 27.47
N ALA A 204 -25.23 2.38 28.10
CA ALA A 204 -26.21 1.52 27.42
C ALA A 204 -26.94 2.21 26.24
N THR A 205 -27.07 3.53 26.29
CA THR A 205 -27.67 4.32 25.20
C THR A 205 -26.64 4.92 24.25
N ALA A 206 -25.35 4.79 24.55
CA ALA A 206 -24.29 5.31 23.69
C ALA A 206 -24.25 4.55 22.36
N ARG A 207 -24.09 5.27 21.28
CA ARG A 207 -23.96 4.71 19.92
C ARG A 207 -22.95 5.52 19.11
N ILE A 208 -22.26 4.85 18.25
CA ILE A 208 -21.34 5.44 17.28
C ILE A 208 -21.45 4.66 15.97
N THR A 209 -21.60 5.35 14.86
CA THR A 209 -21.85 4.75 13.54
C THR A 209 -20.97 5.40 12.50
N LEU A 210 -20.32 4.61 11.66
CA LEU A 210 -19.55 5.08 10.52
C LEU A 210 -20.50 5.44 9.38
N THR A 211 -20.55 6.73 9.01
CA THR A 211 -21.45 7.24 7.96
C THR A 211 -20.75 7.45 6.62
N GLU A 212 -19.45 7.73 6.63
CA GLU A 212 -18.65 7.84 5.40
C GLU A 212 -17.32 7.09 5.55
N TYR A 213 -17.01 6.25 4.56
CA TYR A 213 -15.73 5.56 4.44
C TYR A 213 -15.06 5.87 3.11
N ARG A 214 -13.91 6.57 3.18
CA ARG A 214 -12.98 6.77 2.06
C ARG A 214 -11.55 6.47 2.50
N PRO A 215 -10.64 6.14 1.61
CA PRO A 215 -9.26 5.79 1.98
C PRO A 215 -8.53 6.85 2.83
N ASN A 216 -8.88 8.12 2.65
CA ASN A 216 -8.23 9.26 3.33
C ASN A 216 -9.21 10.07 4.21
N ARG A 217 -10.45 9.61 4.37
CA ARG A 217 -11.48 10.29 5.16
C ARG A 217 -12.48 9.29 5.72
N LEU A 218 -12.68 9.34 7.06
CA LEU A 218 -13.70 8.55 7.74
C LEU A 218 -14.57 9.52 8.56
N VAL A 219 -15.87 9.33 8.55
CA VAL A 219 -16.81 10.15 9.33
C VAL A 219 -17.69 9.25 10.15
N TYR A 220 -17.76 9.53 11.45
CA TYR A 220 -18.60 8.85 12.41
C TYR A 220 -19.55 9.85 13.04
N GLU A 221 -20.80 9.47 13.21
CA GLU A 221 -21.78 10.16 14.04
C GLU A 221 -21.95 9.40 15.34
N TYR A 222 -21.95 10.08 16.46
CA TYR A 222 -22.16 9.43 17.76
C TYR A 222 -23.07 10.22 18.66
N SER A 223 -23.65 9.49 19.61
CA SER A 223 -24.40 10.01 20.75
C SER A 223 -23.90 9.33 22.00
N ALA A 224 -23.47 10.11 22.99
CA ALA A 224 -22.97 9.61 24.25
C ALA A 224 -23.62 10.33 25.43
N PRO A 225 -24.16 9.62 26.42
CA PRO A 225 -24.83 10.21 27.60
C PRO A 225 -23.85 10.86 28.59
N ARG A 226 -22.56 10.72 28.35
CA ARG A 226 -21.46 11.29 29.14
C ARG A 226 -20.17 11.24 28.31
N GLU A 227 -19.12 11.94 28.79
CA GLU A 227 -17.77 11.75 28.24
C GLU A 227 -17.39 10.26 28.34
N ALA A 228 -16.93 9.68 27.24
CA ALA A 228 -16.61 8.27 27.12
C ALA A 228 -15.46 7.99 26.14
N MET A 229 -14.78 6.87 26.37
CA MET A 229 -13.74 6.41 25.44
C MET A 229 -14.37 5.60 24.32
N ALA A 230 -14.10 6.01 23.09
CA ALA A 230 -14.43 5.26 21.88
C ALA A 230 -13.20 4.60 21.28
N LEU A 231 -13.34 3.33 20.91
CA LEU A 231 -12.39 2.62 20.06
C LEU A 231 -12.91 2.58 18.63
N PHE A 232 -11.98 2.64 17.70
CA PHE A 232 -12.28 2.59 16.26
C PHE A 232 -11.58 1.36 15.68
N SER A 233 -12.32 0.54 14.95
CA SER A 233 -11.78 -0.66 14.29
C SER A 233 -10.89 -0.28 13.10
N GLU A 234 -9.98 0.67 13.32
CA GLU A 234 -9.00 1.15 12.35
C GLU A 234 -7.60 1.09 12.95
N ILE A 235 -6.66 0.60 12.14
CA ILE A 235 -5.29 0.41 12.60
C ILE A 235 -4.65 1.76 12.88
N TYR A 236 -4.05 1.89 14.07
CA TYR A 236 -3.31 3.08 14.47
C TYR A 236 -2.06 3.27 13.60
N TYR A 237 -1.92 4.45 13.06
CA TYR A 237 -0.73 4.90 12.36
C TYR A 237 -0.51 6.36 12.67
N ASP A 238 0.62 6.68 13.29
CA ASP A 238 0.94 8.00 13.85
C ASP A 238 1.31 9.06 12.81
N LYS A 239 1.48 8.65 11.54
CA LYS A 239 1.97 9.54 10.48
C LYS A 239 0.88 9.86 9.47
N GLY A 240 0.36 11.08 9.57
CA GLY A 240 -0.53 11.64 8.56
C GLY A 240 -2.02 11.59 8.86
N TRP A 241 -2.49 10.79 9.81
CA TRP A 241 -3.87 10.86 10.30
C TRP A 241 -4.04 11.99 11.30
N ARG A 242 -5.18 12.66 11.24
CA ARG A 242 -5.65 13.67 12.21
C ARG A 242 -7.12 13.39 12.50
N ALA A 243 -7.52 13.58 13.75
CA ALA A 243 -8.90 13.44 14.19
C ALA A 243 -9.51 14.80 14.51
N PHE A 244 -10.79 14.93 14.24
CA PHE A 244 -11.55 16.16 14.49
C PHE A 244 -12.90 15.79 15.11
N VAL A 245 -13.32 16.52 16.14
CA VAL A 245 -14.68 16.47 16.69
C VAL A 245 -15.35 17.80 16.32
N ASP A 246 -16.46 17.74 15.60
CA ASP A 246 -17.19 18.91 15.08
C ASP A 246 -16.29 19.92 14.35
N GLY A 247 -15.31 19.41 13.61
CA GLY A 247 -14.36 20.20 12.85
C GLY A 247 -13.19 20.77 13.65
N GLN A 248 -13.15 20.60 14.97
CA GLN A 248 -12.01 20.98 15.82
C GLN A 248 -11.06 19.78 15.98
N GLU A 249 -9.76 19.99 15.81
CA GLU A 249 -8.77 18.94 15.97
C GLU A 249 -8.75 18.43 17.41
N ALA A 250 -8.82 17.11 17.57
CA ALA A 250 -8.85 16.42 18.84
C ALA A 250 -7.74 15.37 18.94
N PRO A 251 -7.17 15.15 20.14
CA PRO A 251 -6.15 14.16 20.37
C PRO A 251 -6.73 12.75 20.19
N TYR A 252 -5.89 11.84 19.70
CA TYR A 252 -6.17 10.42 19.65
C TYR A 252 -4.92 9.62 20.02
N PHE A 253 -5.11 8.38 20.42
CA PHE A 253 -4.04 7.52 20.87
C PHE A 253 -4.28 6.07 20.40
N ARG A 254 -3.32 5.20 20.71
CA ARG A 254 -3.42 3.77 20.41
C ARG A 254 -3.98 3.03 21.63
N ALA A 255 -4.94 2.14 21.38
CA ALA A 255 -5.47 1.18 22.33
C ALA A 255 -5.57 -0.21 21.68
N ASP A 256 -5.84 -1.23 22.49
CA ASP A 256 -5.97 -2.62 22.10
C ASP A 256 -4.84 -3.07 21.17
N TYR A 257 -3.62 -2.69 21.56
CA TYR A 257 -2.35 -2.98 20.90
C TYR A 257 -2.14 -2.25 19.57
N LEU A 258 -3.19 -2.05 18.76
CA LEU A 258 -3.06 -1.49 17.40
C LEU A 258 -4.25 -0.66 16.90
N LEU A 259 -5.30 -0.50 17.67
CA LEU A 259 -6.46 0.28 17.26
C LEU A 259 -6.34 1.77 17.64
N ARG A 260 -7.19 2.60 17.03
CA ARG A 260 -7.30 4.01 17.40
C ARG A 260 -8.31 4.18 18.51
N ALA A 261 -8.05 5.10 19.42
CA ALA A 261 -8.97 5.46 20.49
C ALA A 261 -9.01 6.98 20.68
N MET A 262 -10.15 7.48 21.15
CA MET A 262 -10.37 8.88 21.52
C MET A 262 -11.23 8.96 22.77
N LEU A 263 -10.99 9.97 23.57
CA LEU A 263 -11.93 10.42 24.59
C LEU A 263 -12.90 11.41 23.92
N LEU A 264 -14.18 11.07 23.91
CA LEU A 264 -15.22 11.85 23.23
C LEU A 264 -16.14 12.53 24.24
N PRO A 265 -16.51 13.81 24.03
CA PRO A 265 -17.41 14.53 24.91
C PRO A 265 -18.83 13.97 24.93
N GLU A 266 -19.59 14.31 25.96
CA GLU A 266 -21.01 14.05 26.09
C GLU A 266 -21.80 14.78 24.98
N GLY A 267 -22.83 14.13 24.44
CA GLY A 267 -23.75 14.71 23.46
C GLY A 267 -23.76 14.01 22.12
N ASP A 268 -24.36 14.68 21.15
CA ASP A 268 -24.45 14.27 19.75
C ASP A 268 -23.40 15.04 18.94
N HIS A 269 -22.42 14.34 18.37
CA HIS A 269 -21.29 14.96 17.69
C HIS A 269 -20.84 14.12 16.49
N THR A 270 -19.94 14.73 15.70
CA THR A 270 -19.32 14.08 14.54
C THR A 270 -17.83 13.95 14.77
N VAL A 271 -17.30 12.73 14.58
CA VAL A 271 -15.83 12.48 14.52
C VAL A 271 -15.42 12.34 13.07
N GLU A 272 -14.46 13.12 12.65
CA GLU A 272 -13.88 13.03 11.31
C GLU A 272 -12.39 12.69 11.39
N TRP A 273 -11.98 11.66 10.68
CA TRP A 273 -10.58 11.31 10.47
C TRP A 273 -10.13 11.74 9.07
N ARG A 274 -9.01 12.46 8.98
CA ARG A 274 -8.41 12.90 7.72
C ARG A 274 -6.98 12.41 7.64
N PHE A 275 -6.62 11.83 6.49
CA PHE A 275 -5.25 11.40 6.20
C PHE A 275 -4.60 12.34 5.19
N ARG A 276 -3.38 12.77 5.51
CA ARG A 276 -2.51 13.46 4.57
C ARG A 276 -1.07 13.01 4.80
N ALA A 277 -0.49 12.33 3.80
CA ALA A 277 0.89 11.85 3.91
C ALA A 277 1.87 13.01 4.12
N PRO A 278 2.72 12.97 5.18
CA PRO A 278 3.72 14.00 5.44
C PRO A 278 4.69 14.11 4.27
N GLY A 279 5.00 15.34 3.86
CA GLY A 279 5.99 15.61 2.80
C GLY A 279 5.56 15.26 1.38
N TRP A 280 4.38 14.66 1.17
CA TRP A 280 3.90 14.24 -0.17
C TRP A 280 3.91 15.40 -1.18
N GLY A 281 3.34 16.55 -0.83
CA GLY A 281 3.28 17.71 -1.73
C GLY A 281 4.67 18.24 -2.11
N ALA A 282 5.62 18.24 -1.19
CA ALA A 282 7.00 18.63 -1.47
C ALA A 282 7.68 17.62 -2.41
N ALA A 283 7.49 16.32 -2.17
CA ALA A 283 8.02 15.26 -3.01
C ALA A 283 7.46 15.31 -4.43
N GLU A 284 6.16 15.49 -4.61
CA GLU A 284 5.54 15.68 -5.93
C GLU A 284 6.08 16.89 -6.66
N THR A 285 6.22 18.03 -5.96
CA THR A 285 6.78 19.26 -6.57
C THR A 285 8.20 19.04 -7.05
N VAL A 286 9.07 18.48 -6.22
CA VAL A 286 10.46 18.18 -6.58
C VAL A 286 10.53 17.21 -7.76
N THR A 287 9.74 16.12 -7.71
CA THR A 287 9.68 15.13 -8.81
C THR A 287 9.19 15.78 -10.11
N GLY A 288 8.17 16.63 -10.05
CA GLY A 288 7.65 17.38 -11.20
C GLY A 288 8.72 18.30 -11.82
N ILE A 289 9.45 19.06 -11.00
CA ILE A 289 10.54 19.92 -11.46
C ILE A 289 11.65 19.09 -12.11
N CYS A 290 12.10 18.02 -11.47
CA CYS A 290 13.14 17.13 -12.01
C CYS A 290 12.70 16.52 -13.35
N SER A 291 11.48 16.06 -13.47
CA SER A 291 10.92 15.51 -14.71
C SER A 291 10.87 16.56 -15.83
N ALA A 292 10.43 17.77 -15.51
CA ALA A 292 10.43 18.87 -16.48
C ALA A 292 11.84 19.21 -16.98
N LEU A 293 12.83 19.28 -16.07
CA LEU A 293 14.22 19.54 -16.42
C LEU A 293 14.81 18.44 -17.33
N ILE A 294 14.52 17.17 -17.04
CA ILE A 294 14.96 16.03 -17.88
C ILE A 294 14.34 16.13 -19.26
N LEU A 295 13.04 16.41 -19.38
CA LEU A 295 12.37 16.56 -20.67
C LEU A 295 12.92 17.74 -21.47
N LEU A 296 13.10 18.90 -20.84
CA LEU A 296 13.69 20.06 -21.47
C LEU A 296 15.13 19.79 -21.95
N GLY A 297 15.93 19.11 -21.13
CA GLY A 297 17.28 18.68 -21.50
C GLY A 297 17.28 17.73 -22.70
N ALA A 298 16.37 16.75 -22.73
CA ALA A 298 16.22 15.83 -23.85
C ALA A 298 15.82 16.55 -25.16
N VAL A 299 14.84 17.47 -25.09
CA VAL A 299 14.41 18.29 -26.23
C VAL A 299 15.57 19.18 -26.71
N ALA A 300 16.29 19.84 -25.82
CA ALA A 300 17.44 20.67 -26.17
C ALA A 300 18.53 19.84 -26.86
N ALA A 301 18.86 18.66 -26.33
CA ALA A 301 19.82 17.74 -26.94
C ALA A 301 19.40 17.29 -28.34
N LEU A 302 18.13 16.98 -28.52
CA LEU A 302 17.56 16.63 -29.83
C LEU A 302 17.67 17.79 -30.83
N LEU A 303 17.27 19.00 -30.44
CA LEU A 303 17.36 20.19 -31.29
C LEU A 303 18.81 20.52 -31.67
N LEU A 304 19.74 20.41 -30.73
CA LEU A 304 21.16 20.58 -30.99
C LEU A 304 21.70 19.51 -31.97
N SER A 305 21.27 18.26 -31.81
CA SER A 305 21.68 17.18 -32.72
C SER A 305 21.16 17.39 -34.13
N LEU A 306 19.92 17.86 -34.29
CA LEU A 306 19.33 18.19 -35.59
C LEU A 306 20.01 19.40 -36.27
N ARG A 307 20.35 20.43 -35.48
CA ARG A 307 21.13 21.58 -35.99
C ARG A 307 22.52 21.16 -36.49
N ARG A 308 23.25 20.32 -35.75
CA ARG A 308 24.56 19.81 -36.15
C ARG A 308 24.49 18.99 -37.45
N ARG A 309 23.45 18.21 -37.65
CA ARG A 309 23.22 17.44 -38.88
C ARG A 309 22.97 18.36 -40.10
N LYS A 310 22.23 19.47 -39.94
CA LYS A 310 22.01 20.46 -41.01
C LYS A 310 23.30 21.17 -41.44
N VAL A 311 24.16 21.53 -40.46
CA VAL A 311 25.46 22.21 -40.77
C VAL A 311 26.42 21.25 -41.49
N ALA A 312 26.50 19.98 -41.08
CA ALA A 312 27.32 18.97 -41.76
C ALA A 312 26.84 18.58 -43.16
N GLY A 313 25.57 18.80 -43.49
CA GLY A 313 25.01 18.54 -44.82
C GLY A 313 25.24 19.67 -45.84
N THR A 314 25.58 20.89 -45.37
CA THR A 314 25.83 22.04 -46.26
C THR A 314 27.26 22.13 -46.76
N ASP A 315 28.23 21.42 -46.15
CA ASP A 315 29.63 21.43 -46.53
C ASP A 315 30.00 20.40 -47.60
N THR A 316 29.09 19.66 -48.15
CA THR A 316 29.31 18.62 -49.18
C THR A 316 28.95 19.06 -50.62
N GLU A 317 28.47 20.28 -50.83
CA GLU A 317 28.39 20.83 -52.18
C GLU A 317 29.69 21.55 -52.58
N GLN A 318 30.66 20.77 -53.03
CA GLN A 318 31.87 21.27 -53.67
C GLN A 318 31.48 21.66 -55.14
N PRO A 319 31.72 22.90 -55.61
CA PRO A 319 31.39 23.27 -56.97
C PRO A 319 32.34 22.53 -57.96
N ASP A 320 31.72 21.91 -58.96
CA ASP A 320 32.38 21.32 -60.08
C ASP A 320 33.40 22.32 -60.70
N GLY A 321 34.66 21.98 -60.69
CA GLY A 321 35.71 22.73 -61.36
C GLY A 321 35.57 22.73 -62.90
N PRO A 322 36.04 23.79 -63.62
CA PRO A 322 35.75 23.95 -65.01
C PRO A 322 36.46 22.88 -65.88
N LYS A 323 35.68 22.25 -66.76
CA LYS A 323 36.18 21.31 -67.80
C LYS A 323 37.12 22.02 -68.72
N SER A 324 38.42 21.66 -68.71
CA SER A 324 39.42 22.05 -69.65
C SER A 324 39.09 21.51 -71.05
N GLN A 325 38.73 22.42 -71.99
CA GLN A 325 38.71 22.14 -73.42
C GLN A 325 40.14 22.02 -73.95
N LYS A 326 40.58 20.83 -74.34
CA LYS A 326 41.76 20.64 -75.18
C LYS A 326 41.35 20.79 -76.64
N GLY A 327 41.82 21.88 -77.21
CA GLY A 327 41.67 22.18 -78.62
C GLY A 327 42.32 21.15 -79.53
N GLN A 328 41.59 20.83 -80.60
CA GLN A 328 42.02 20.18 -81.79
C GLN A 328 42.86 21.18 -82.56
N LYS A 329 44.08 20.81 -82.91
CA LYS A 329 44.80 21.38 -84.11
C LYS A 329 45.07 20.25 -85.04
N GLY A 330 44.59 20.45 -86.26
CA GLY A 330 44.85 19.66 -87.43
C GLY A 330 46.28 19.92 -88.02
N GLU A 331 46.67 18.98 -88.65
CA GLU A 331 47.16 18.76 -90.01
C GLU A 331 47.55 17.30 -90.13
#